data_bea27f1f9b98acbf26b2e0fd670be50c
#
_entry.id   bea27f1f9b98acbf26b2e0fd670be50c
#
_cell.length_a   1.000
_cell.length_b   1.000
_cell.length_c   1.000
_cell.angle_alpha   90.00
_cell.angle_beta   90.00
_cell.angle_gamma   90.00
#
_symmetry.space_group_name_H-M   'P 1'
#
loop_
_entity.id
_entity.type
_entity.pdbx_description
1 polymer ?
#
loop_
_entity_poly.entity_id
_entity_poly.type
_entity_poly.pdbx_seq_one_letter_code
_entity_poly.pdbx_strand_id
1 'polypeptide(L)'
;THIGYKVRYVRNITDVGHLEHDADEGEDKIAKKARLEQLEPMEVAQYYINRYHKAMDALNVLSPSIEPHASGHIIEQIELVKEILKNGYAYESEGSVYFDVEKYNKDHHYGKLSGRNLDDVLNTTRELDGQSEKHNPADFALWKCAQPEHIMRWPSPWSEGFPGWHMECSA
;
A
#
# COMPACT_ATOMS: atom_id res chain seq x y z
N THR A 1 6.02 -24.44 -15.08
CA THR A 1 4.59 -24.63 -15.00
C THR A 1 4.07 -25.44 -16.19
N HIS A 2 2.77 -25.41 -16.51
CA HIS A 2 2.11 -26.30 -17.46
C HIS A 2 2.81 -26.43 -18.83
N ILE A 3 3.29 -25.34 -19.40
CA ILE A 3 4.02 -25.35 -20.68
C ILE A 3 5.54 -25.46 -20.55
N GLY A 4 6.04 -25.89 -19.39
CA GLY A 4 7.45 -26.20 -19.16
C GLY A 4 8.34 -25.01 -18.74
N TYR A 5 7.85 -23.78 -18.70
CA TYR A 5 8.65 -22.66 -18.23
C TYR A 5 8.94 -22.74 -16.73
N LYS A 6 10.18 -22.41 -16.36
CA LYS A 6 10.57 -22.22 -14.98
C LYS A 6 10.04 -20.86 -14.52
N VAL A 7 9.10 -20.86 -13.58
CA VAL A 7 8.46 -19.65 -13.06
C VAL A 7 8.91 -19.45 -11.62
N ARG A 8 9.39 -18.23 -11.32
CA ARG A 8 9.55 -17.72 -9.96
C ARG A 8 8.31 -16.90 -9.65
N TYR A 9 7.46 -17.42 -8.79
CA TYR A 9 6.20 -16.77 -8.43
C TYR A 9 6.34 -16.11 -7.04
N VAL A 10 6.10 -14.83 -7.00
CA VAL A 10 6.08 -14.03 -5.76
C VAL A 10 4.68 -13.48 -5.59
N ARG A 11 4.15 -13.58 -4.37
CA ARG A 11 2.84 -13.05 -4.00
C ARG A 11 2.92 -12.44 -2.61
N ASN A 12 2.65 -11.13 -2.50
CA ASN A 12 2.67 -10.45 -1.23
C ASN A 12 1.40 -10.75 -0.42
N ILE A 13 1.55 -10.69 0.90
CA ILE A 13 0.48 -10.63 1.88
C ILE A 13 0.39 -9.18 2.36
N THR A 14 -0.73 -8.54 2.05
CA THR A 14 -1.03 -7.20 2.53
C THR A 14 -1.70 -7.31 3.89
N ASP A 15 -0.90 -7.25 4.94
CA ASP A 15 -1.33 -7.40 6.33
C ASP A 15 -1.34 -6.07 7.11
N VAL A 16 -1.21 -4.94 6.40
CA VAL A 16 -1.23 -3.57 6.94
C VAL A 16 -1.84 -2.60 5.92
N GLY A 17 -2.28 -1.43 6.35
CA GLY A 17 -2.70 -0.35 5.45
C GLY A 17 -4.10 -0.49 4.85
N HIS A 18 -4.95 -1.35 5.39
CA HIS A 18 -6.31 -1.58 4.91
C HIS A 18 -7.32 -0.55 5.44
N LEU A 19 -7.28 0.67 4.93
CA LEU A 19 -8.25 1.69 5.30
C LEU A 19 -9.65 1.40 4.74
N GLU A 20 -10.69 1.86 5.44
CA GLU A 20 -12.07 1.76 4.96
C GLU A 20 -12.24 2.56 3.67
N HIS A 21 -13.05 2.03 2.76
CA HIS A 21 -13.38 2.62 1.44
C HIS A 21 -12.22 2.73 0.45
N ASP A 22 -11.08 2.07 0.69
CA ASP A 22 -9.86 2.17 -0.13
C ASP A 22 -9.42 3.64 -0.33
N ALA A 23 -9.66 4.46 0.72
CA ALA A 23 -9.30 5.87 0.80
C ALA A 23 -7.96 6.06 1.52
N ASP A 24 -7.42 7.28 1.42
CA ASP A 24 -6.21 7.65 2.17
C ASP A 24 -6.52 8.00 3.65
N GLU A 25 -7.79 7.97 4.04
CA GLU A 25 -8.28 8.23 5.39
C GLU A 25 -9.34 7.19 5.79
N GLY A 26 -9.50 6.99 7.09
CA GLY A 26 -10.48 6.05 7.65
C GLY A 26 -9.88 5.08 8.64
N GLU A 27 -10.71 4.31 9.31
CA GLU A 27 -10.27 3.28 10.25
C GLU A 27 -9.71 2.08 9.48
N ASP A 28 -8.58 1.53 9.94
CA ASP A 28 -8.03 0.28 9.41
C ASP A 28 -9.00 -0.88 9.65
N LYS A 29 -9.38 -1.60 8.59
CA LYS A 29 -10.35 -2.70 8.64
C LYS A 29 -9.92 -3.83 9.58
N ILE A 30 -8.61 -4.10 9.63
CA ILE A 30 -8.04 -5.14 10.53
C ILE A 30 -8.13 -4.66 11.98
N ALA A 31 -7.76 -3.41 12.24
CA ALA A 31 -7.83 -2.82 13.58
C ALA A 31 -9.27 -2.74 14.10
N LYS A 32 -10.22 -2.34 13.25
CA LYS A 32 -11.65 -2.32 13.59
C LYS A 32 -12.17 -3.70 13.98
N LYS A 33 -11.86 -4.72 13.20
CA LYS A 33 -12.26 -6.10 13.50
C LYS A 33 -11.59 -6.61 14.77
N ALA A 34 -10.30 -6.34 14.96
CA ALA A 34 -9.56 -6.72 16.15
C ALA A 34 -10.20 -6.14 17.42
N ARG A 35 -10.54 -4.85 17.40
CA ARG A 35 -11.23 -4.17 18.51
C ARG A 35 -12.60 -4.79 18.80
N LEU A 36 -13.41 -5.08 17.78
CA LEU A 36 -14.74 -5.67 17.93
C LEU A 36 -14.69 -7.08 18.51
N GLU A 37 -13.68 -7.87 18.16
CA GLU A 37 -13.51 -9.26 18.58
C GLU A 37 -12.55 -9.40 19.77
N GLN A 38 -11.99 -8.30 20.31
CA GLN A 38 -11.00 -8.29 21.39
C GLN A 38 -9.73 -9.09 21.03
N LEU A 39 -9.28 -8.99 19.79
CA LEU A 39 -8.09 -9.64 19.24
C LEU A 39 -7.00 -8.61 18.95
N GLU A 40 -5.75 -9.07 18.83
CA GLU A 40 -4.69 -8.26 18.25
C GLU A 40 -4.82 -8.19 16.71
N PRO A 41 -4.48 -7.06 16.05
CA PRO A 41 -4.56 -6.94 14.60
C PRO A 41 -3.88 -8.08 13.84
N MET A 42 -2.71 -8.53 14.33
CA MET A 42 -1.97 -9.63 13.69
C MET A 42 -2.66 -11.00 13.86
N GLU A 43 -3.48 -11.21 14.89
CA GLU A 43 -4.30 -12.43 15.00
C GLU A 43 -5.38 -12.45 13.93
N VAL A 44 -6.01 -11.30 13.66
CA VAL A 44 -6.98 -11.15 12.57
C VAL A 44 -6.32 -11.41 11.21
N ALA A 45 -5.16 -10.78 10.95
CA ALA A 45 -4.41 -11.00 9.72
C ALA A 45 -4.05 -12.49 9.55
N GLN A 46 -3.49 -13.14 10.57
CA GLN A 46 -3.11 -14.54 10.54
C GLN A 46 -4.31 -15.48 10.31
N TYR A 47 -5.46 -15.18 10.90
CA TYR A 47 -6.68 -15.95 10.66
C TYR A 47 -7.07 -15.95 9.17
N TYR A 48 -7.07 -14.78 8.51
CA TYR A 48 -7.40 -14.67 7.10
C TYR A 48 -6.33 -15.26 6.19
N ILE A 49 -5.05 -15.12 6.50
CA ILE A 49 -3.94 -15.76 5.80
C ILE A 49 -4.12 -17.28 5.77
N ASN A 50 -4.40 -17.88 6.93
CA ASN A 50 -4.62 -19.30 7.04
C ASN A 50 -5.84 -19.79 6.21
N ARG A 51 -6.92 -19.01 6.19
CA ARG A 51 -8.10 -19.29 5.37
C ARG A 51 -7.79 -19.19 3.89
N TYR A 52 -7.02 -18.19 3.51
CA TYR A 52 -6.59 -17.98 2.14
C TYR A 52 -5.74 -19.16 1.65
N HIS A 53 -4.75 -19.58 2.41
CA HIS A 53 -3.94 -20.75 2.05
C HIS A 53 -4.78 -22.01 1.89
N LYS A 54 -5.71 -22.28 2.81
CA LYS A 54 -6.64 -23.43 2.70
C LYS A 54 -7.48 -23.36 1.43
N ALA A 55 -7.93 -22.18 1.02
CA ALA A 55 -8.70 -22.01 -0.20
C ALA A 55 -7.83 -22.27 -1.45
N MET A 56 -6.59 -21.78 -1.46
CA MET A 56 -5.64 -22.03 -2.56
C MET A 56 -5.29 -23.52 -2.68
N ASP A 57 -5.08 -24.21 -1.57
CA ASP A 57 -4.82 -25.64 -1.53
C ASP A 57 -6.02 -26.44 -2.08
N ALA A 58 -7.25 -26.07 -1.70
CA ALA A 58 -8.47 -26.68 -2.20
C ALA A 58 -8.67 -26.50 -3.72
N LEU A 59 -8.11 -25.44 -4.28
CA LEU A 59 -8.11 -25.16 -5.72
C LEU A 59 -6.89 -25.77 -6.45
N ASN A 60 -6.02 -26.51 -5.76
CA ASN A 60 -4.76 -27.05 -6.28
C ASN A 60 -3.83 -25.97 -6.88
N VAL A 61 -3.85 -24.77 -6.33
CA VAL A 61 -2.93 -23.70 -6.73
C VAL A 61 -1.56 -23.99 -6.12
N LEU A 62 -0.52 -23.93 -6.94
CA LEU A 62 0.85 -24.08 -6.45
C LEU A 62 1.22 -22.94 -5.52
N SER A 63 1.90 -23.26 -4.43
CA SER A 63 2.42 -22.27 -3.50
C SER A 63 3.40 -21.32 -4.19
N PRO A 64 3.46 -20.04 -3.79
CA PRO A 64 4.44 -19.12 -4.31
C PRO A 64 5.86 -19.52 -3.90
N SER A 65 6.85 -19.10 -4.68
CA SER A 65 8.27 -19.26 -4.34
C SER A 65 8.67 -18.41 -3.14
N ILE A 66 8.04 -17.24 -3.02
CA ILE A 66 8.21 -16.28 -1.93
C ILE A 66 6.85 -15.64 -1.65
N GLU A 67 6.51 -15.50 -0.38
CA GLU A 67 5.28 -14.84 0.08
C GLU A 67 5.66 -13.79 1.16
N PRO A 68 6.09 -12.58 0.74
CA PRO A 68 6.47 -11.53 1.67
C PRO A 68 5.24 -10.91 2.33
N HIS A 69 5.38 -10.52 3.59
CA HIS A 69 4.40 -9.75 4.33
C HIS A 69 4.73 -8.26 4.28
N ALA A 70 3.75 -7.41 4.01
CA ALA A 70 3.96 -5.97 3.95
C ALA A 70 4.51 -5.42 5.28
N SER A 71 3.98 -5.88 6.42
CA SER A 71 4.46 -5.51 7.76
C SER A 71 5.91 -5.95 8.04
N GLY A 72 6.40 -6.96 7.35
CA GLY A 72 7.78 -7.46 7.46
C GLY A 72 8.80 -6.67 6.64
N HIS A 73 8.36 -5.73 5.80
CA HIS A 73 9.21 -4.98 4.85
C HIS A 73 9.09 -3.45 5.03
N ILE A 74 8.77 -2.99 6.22
CA ILE A 74 8.61 -1.55 6.53
C ILE A 74 9.90 -0.77 6.27
N ILE A 75 11.06 -1.34 6.59
CA ILE A 75 12.35 -0.69 6.38
C ILE A 75 12.60 -0.46 4.89
N GLU A 76 12.38 -1.47 4.06
CA GLU A 76 12.56 -1.40 2.61
C GLU A 76 11.60 -0.38 2.00
N GLN A 77 10.36 -0.34 2.47
CA GLN A 77 9.38 0.64 2.03
C GLN A 77 9.79 2.06 2.39
N ILE A 78 10.28 2.31 3.61
CA ILE A 78 10.80 3.63 4.02
C ILE A 78 12.00 4.03 3.15
N GLU A 79 12.94 3.12 2.90
CA GLU A 79 14.11 3.42 2.06
C GLU A 79 13.70 3.73 0.61
N LEU A 80 12.72 3.03 0.06
CA LEU A 80 12.20 3.34 -1.27
C LEU A 80 11.53 4.72 -1.31
N VAL A 81 10.74 5.10 -0.30
CA VAL A 81 10.14 6.44 -0.20
C VAL A 81 11.22 7.52 -0.14
N LYS A 82 12.30 7.31 0.63
CA LYS A 82 13.45 8.24 0.68
C LYS A 82 14.08 8.42 -0.70
N GLU A 83 14.27 7.34 -1.47
CA GLU A 83 14.83 7.45 -2.83
C GLU A 83 13.88 8.21 -3.78
N ILE A 84 12.57 8.04 -3.66
CA ILE A 84 11.58 8.78 -4.46
C ILE A 84 11.63 10.29 -4.10
N LEU A 85 11.68 10.61 -2.80
CA LEU A 85 11.84 11.99 -2.31
C LEU A 85 13.14 12.64 -2.82
N LYS A 86 14.26 11.93 -2.71
CA LYS A 86 15.57 12.36 -3.19
C LYS A 86 15.59 12.63 -4.69
N ASN A 87 14.87 11.83 -5.46
CA ASN A 87 14.70 12.03 -6.89
C ASN A 87 13.72 13.17 -7.23
N GLY A 88 13.05 13.72 -6.23
CA GLY A 88 12.17 14.88 -6.36
C GLY A 88 10.78 14.58 -6.90
N TYR A 89 10.34 13.30 -6.87
CA TYR A 89 9.00 12.89 -7.33
C TYR A 89 8.03 12.59 -6.19
N ALA A 90 8.38 13.01 -4.98
CA ALA A 90 7.48 12.99 -3.83
C ALA A 90 7.66 14.26 -3.01
N TYR A 91 6.71 14.54 -2.13
CA TYR A 91 6.72 15.66 -1.20
C TYR A 91 6.09 15.26 0.14
N GLU A 92 6.48 15.98 1.19
CA GLU A 92 5.92 15.82 2.53
C GLU A 92 4.77 16.81 2.73
N SER A 93 3.68 16.35 3.35
CA SER A 93 2.54 17.16 3.76
C SER A 93 1.92 16.58 5.02
N GLU A 94 1.75 17.38 6.07
CA GLU A 94 1.12 17.00 7.35
C GLU A 94 1.68 15.71 7.99
N GLY A 95 3.00 15.44 7.80
CA GLY A 95 3.66 14.22 8.26
C GLY A 95 3.43 12.97 7.40
N SER A 96 2.68 13.12 6.32
CA SER A 96 2.50 12.11 5.26
C SER A 96 3.45 12.41 4.09
N VAL A 97 3.69 11.42 3.23
CA VAL A 97 4.49 11.58 2.00
C VAL A 97 3.64 11.16 0.81
N TYR A 98 3.59 12.00 -0.20
CA TYR A 98 2.80 11.79 -1.42
C TYR A 98 3.69 11.74 -2.66
N PHE A 99 3.33 10.90 -3.62
CA PHE A 99 3.93 10.87 -4.94
C PHE A 99 3.36 12.00 -5.80
N ASP A 100 4.24 12.81 -6.41
CA ASP A 100 3.89 13.92 -7.31
C ASP A 100 3.71 13.39 -8.74
N VAL A 101 2.48 13.02 -9.06
CA VAL A 101 2.13 12.40 -10.34
C VAL A 101 2.32 13.38 -11.49
N GLU A 102 1.95 14.64 -11.31
CA GLU A 102 2.07 15.64 -12.37
C GLU A 102 3.53 15.94 -12.71
N LYS A 103 4.37 16.11 -11.70
CA LYS A 103 5.81 16.33 -11.88
C LYS A 103 6.47 15.13 -12.58
N TYR A 104 6.16 13.91 -12.10
CA TYR A 104 6.67 12.71 -12.73
C TYR A 104 6.24 12.60 -14.21
N ASN A 105 4.98 12.94 -14.52
CA ASN A 105 4.47 12.88 -15.89
C ASN A 105 5.12 13.89 -16.82
N LYS A 106 5.59 15.06 -16.32
CA LYS A 106 6.34 16.05 -17.12
C LYS A 106 7.70 15.52 -17.57
N ASP A 107 8.38 14.79 -16.69
CA ASP A 107 9.74 14.28 -16.93
C ASP A 107 9.73 12.88 -17.54
N HIS A 108 8.70 12.09 -17.23
CA HIS A 108 8.52 10.71 -17.64
C HIS A 108 7.08 10.48 -18.07
N HIS A 109 6.82 9.47 -18.82
CA HIS A 109 5.46 9.13 -19.24
C HIS A 109 4.75 8.31 -18.15
N TYR A 110 3.92 8.98 -17.31
CA TYR A 110 3.11 8.30 -16.30
C TYR A 110 2.06 7.40 -16.97
N GLY A 111 1.81 6.22 -16.40
CA GLY A 111 0.86 5.26 -16.98
C GLY A 111 1.40 4.39 -18.12
N LYS A 112 2.68 4.50 -18.47
CA LYS A 112 3.30 3.70 -19.54
C LYS A 112 3.05 2.19 -19.38
N LEU A 113 3.08 1.68 -18.16
CA LEU A 113 2.85 0.26 -17.88
C LEU A 113 1.36 -0.11 -17.91
N SER A 114 0.49 0.74 -17.35
CA SER A 114 -0.95 0.50 -17.26
C SER A 114 -1.71 0.82 -18.54
N GLY A 115 -1.10 1.57 -19.46
CA GLY A 115 -1.75 2.10 -20.67
C GLY A 115 -2.74 3.22 -20.40
N ARG A 116 -2.81 3.76 -19.19
CA ARG A 116 -3.68 4.89 -18.82
C ARG A 116 -2.96 6.19 -19.06
N ASN A 117 -3.70 7.21 -19.51
CA ASN A 117 -3.21 8.57 -19.52
C ASN A 117 -3.62 9.32 -18.25
N LEU A 118 -2.97 10.45 -17.99
CA LEU A 118 -3.22 11.23 -16.76
C LEU A 118 -4.64 11.84 -16.76
N ASP A 119 -5.18 12.21 -17.91
CA ASP A 119 -6.53 12.78 -18.03
C ASP A 119 -7.59 11.75 -17.63
N ASP A 120 -7.40 10.48 -18.01
CA ASP A 120 -8.29 9.39 -17.58
C ASP A 120 -8.23 9.19 -16.06
N VAL A 121 -7.04 9.31 -15.46
CA VAL A 121 -6.85 9.21 -14.02
C VAL A 121 -7.57 10.36 -13.30
N LEU A 122 -7.39 11.60 -13.75
CA LEU A 122 -8.03 12.77 -13.16
C LEU A 122 -9.56 12.72 -13.27
N ASN A 123 -10.09 12.26 -14.41
CA ASN A 123 -11.53 12.13 -14.63
C ASN A 123 -12.18 11.01 -13.81
N THR A 124 -11.40 10.01 -13.38
CA THR A 124 -11.88 8.88 -12.57
C THR A 124 -11.60 9.04 -11.09
N THR A 125 -10.85 10.07 -10.69
CA THR A 125 -10.55 10.34 -9.28
C THR A 125 -11.85 10.73 -8.58
N ARG A 126 -12.33 9.88 -7.67
CA ARG A 126 -13.45 10.18 -6.79
C ARG A 126 -13.04 11.31 -5.85
N GLU A 127 -14.00 12.10 -5.40
CA GLU A 127 -13.80 12.95 -4.22
C GLU A 127 -13.54 12.04 -3.02
N LEU A 128 -12.26 11.81 -2.72
CA LEU A 128 -11.83 11.03 -1.57
C LEU A 128 -11.45 11.99 -0.45
N ASP A 129 -11.72 11.60 0.78
CA ASP A 129 -11.24 12.32 1.96
C ASP A 129 -9.71 12.41 1.95
N GLY A 130 -9.14 13.47 2.56
CA GLY A 130 -7.68 13.71 2.58
C GLY A 130 -7.13 14.50 1.38
N GLN A 131 -7.98 15.05 0.53
CA GLN A 131 -7.56 15.86 -0.64
C GLN A 131 -6.88 17.18 -0.26
N SER A 132 -7.11 17.70 0.96
CA SER A 132 -6.51 18.96 1.42
C SER A 132 -5.00 18.88 1.60
N GLU A 133 -4.44 17.71 1.81
CA GLU A 133 -3.00 17.48 1.97
C GLU A 133 -2.26 17.32 0.64
N LYS A 134 -2.96 17.09 -0.46
CA LYS A 134 -2.40 16.79 -1.78
C LYS A 134 -2.26 18.03 -2.63
N HIS A 135 -1.17 18.11 -3.41
CA HIS A 135 -1.00 19.16 -4.41
C HIS A 135 -1.93 18.96 -5.61
N ASN A 136 -2.18 17.70 -5.98
CA ASN A 136 -3.03 17.33 -7.11
C ASN A 136 -3.90 16.12 -6.72
N PRO A 137 -5.17 16.05 -7.14
CA PRO A 137 -6.05 14.91 -6.88
C PRO A 137 -5.52 13.55 -7.35
N ALA A 138 -4.65 13.53 -8.36
CA ALA A 138 -4.02 12.31 -8.85
C ALA A 138 -2.88 11.80 -7.96
N ASP A 139 -2.36 12.63 -7.04
CA ASP A 139 -1.28 12.23 -6.14
C ASP A 139 -1.77 11.14 -5.18
N PHE A 140 -0.89 10.26 -4.78
CA PHE A 140 -1.22 9.15 -3.88
C PHE A 140 -0.19 9.01 -2.76
N ALA A 141 -0.66 8.50 -1.63
CA ALA A 141 0.17 8.35 -0.45
C ALA A 141 1.23 7.25 -0.65
N LEU A 142 2.47 7.58 -0.31
CA LEU A 142 3.58 6.64 -0.15
C LEU A 142 3.76 6.27 1.32
N TRP A 143 3.57 7.24 2.22
CA TRP A 143 3.56 7.07 3.67
C TRP A 143 2.45 7.93 4.25
N LYS A 144 1.63 7.36 5.14
CA LYS A 144 0.57 8.09 5.84
C LYS A 144 0.93 8.28 7.30
N CYS A 145 0.77 9.52 7.79
CA CYS A 145 0.80 9.83 9.21
C CYS A 145 -0.37 9.10 9.90
N ALA A 146 -0.06 8.34 10.95
CA ALA A 146 -1.08 7.60 11.69
C ALA A 146 -1.87 8.52 12.62
N GLN A 147 -3.18 8.36 12.64
CA GLN A 147 -4.01 8.96 13.67
C GLN A 147 -3.80 8.23 15.01
N PRO A 148 -4.11 8.85 16.17
CA PRO A 148 -3.89 8.24 17.48
C PRO A 148 -4.54 6.85 17.63
N GLU A 149 -5.63 6.59 16.93
CA GLU A 149 -6.39 5.35 16.96
C GLU A 149 -5.76 4.21 16.15
N HIS A 150 -4.81 4.52 15.24
CA HIS A 150 -4.13 3.51 14.45
C HIS A 150 -3.18 2.68 15.32
N ILE A 151 -3.44 1.39 15.41
CA ILE A 151 -2.64 0.45 16.21
C ILE A 151 -1.39 0.02 15.41
N MET A 152 -1.56 -0.28 14.11
CA MET A 152 -0.47 -0.71 13.23
C MET A 152 0.23 0.50 12.64
N ARG A 153 1.26 0.98 13.32
CA ARG A 153 2.08 2.12 12.93
C ARG A 153 3.54 1.92 13.32
N TRP A 154 4.41 2.52 12.58
CA TRP A 154 5.86 2.42 12.74
C TRP A 154 6.51 3.79 12.72
N PRO A 155 7.64 3.97 13.43
CA PRO A 155 8.41 5.20 13.33
C PRO A 155 9.03 5.34 11.94
N SER A 156 8.98 6.53 11.39
CA SER A 156 9.65 6.91 10.15
C SER A 156 10.30 8.28 10.29
N PRO A 157 11.11 8.73 9.31
CA PRO A 157 11.69 10.08 9.32
C PRO A 157 10.66 11.21 9.29
N TRP A 158 9.44 10.93 8.82
CA TRP A 158 8.38 11.93 8.62
C TRP A 158 7.38 11.96 9.77
N SER A 159 6.97 10.80 10.24
CA SER A 159 6.01 10.64 11.34
C SER A 159 5.95 9.19 11.83
N GLU A 160 5.27 8.96 12.96
CA GLU A 160 4.68 7.65 13.22
C GLU A 160 3.55 7.41 12.22
N GLY A 161 3.60 6.31 11.48
CA GLY A 161 2.68 6.08 10.39
C GLY A 161 2.76 4.68 9.79
N PHE A 162 2.24 4.54 8.60
CA PHE A 162 2.20 3.28 7.87
C PHE A 162 2.37 3.52 6.36
N PRO A 163 2.83 2.52 5.59
CA PRO A 163 3.01 2.68 4.15
C PRO A 163 1.68 2.85 3.44
N GLY A 164 1.67 3.63 2.38
CA GLY A 164 0.59 3.60 1.40
C GLY A 164 0.59 2.25 0.67
N TRP A 165 -0.58 1.73 0.35
CA TRP A 165 -0.73 0.38 -0.22
C TRP A 165 0.06 0.14 -1.53
N HIS A 166 0.35 1.19 -2.30
CA HIS A 166 1.21 1.09 -3.47
C HIS A 166 2.66 0.71 -3.13
N MET A 167 3.13 1.09 -1.93
CA MET A 167 4.49 0.78 -1.48
C MET A 167 4.65 -0.70 -1.12
N GLU A 168 3.61 -1.32 -0.59
CA GLU A 168 3.62 -2.72 -0.19
C GLU A 168 3.93 -3.67 -1.35
N CYS A 169 3.52 -3.29 -2.56
CA CYS A 169 3.76 -4.08 -3.77
C CYS A 169 5.02 -3.66 -4.54
N SER A 170 5.68 -2.54 -4.16
CA SER A 170 6.78 -1.94 -4.92
C SER A 170 8.14 -2.11 -4.27
N ALA A 171 8.18 -2.26 -2.96
CA ALA A 171 9.40 -2.42 -2.16
C ALA A 171 9.96 -3.85 -2.18
#